data_e9f5e0841faf87f33bc7f31c999d8996
#
_entry.id   e9f5e0841faf87f33bc7f31c999d8996
#
_cell.length_a   1.000
_cell.length_b   1.000
_cell.length_c   1.000
_cell.angle_alpha   90.00
_cell.angle_beta   90.00
_cell.angle_gamma   90.00
#
_symmetry.space_group_name_H-M   'P 1'
#
loop_
_entity.id
_entity.type
_entity.pdbx_description
1 polymer ?
#
loop_
_entity_poly.entity_id
_entity_poly.type
_entity_poly.pdbx_seq_one_letter_code
_entity_poly.pdbx_strand_id
1 'polypeptide(L)'
;MTPPSTDLNSTDQDRLNPAVPALRVRKLRVAFGDPDTRPAVDGVSFEVAAGECLAIVGESGSGKSVTARSLLGLAGAGARVSADDLTLAGESVLGLSESAWRRRRGRDVGLVLQDALASLDPLRPIVREIGDSLRLHTRQNGRERTIRVLEILESVGLPDAHLYAGRRSGELSGGQRQRALIAAALALDPPLLVADEPTTALDVTVQAQVLRLLEQVRDRGTAIVLISHDLAVVSRIADRIAVMHDGRIVETGPAEQVLQNPRHAETRRMLAAVPVDKPRGSRLAPADSAAAGPAAIVVRDRTPTDVHPAVPALEATGLVKTFAGPHGARHRAVQDVSFRLDRGSTLGIVGESGSGKTTAARLVLALTAPDAGEVRLLGKPWSALPEAERRTRRPLIGAVYQDVLASFDPRLSVREILGHAITGPGTGAEPGETRRAGRARQATRTLVLLDEVGLVAGILDQRPTDLSGGQRQRVGIARALASRPQILICDEPVSALDVSVQAQVLDLLDEVQREHDLSVLFISHDLGVIQHVSDRVAVMHEGRIVESGPADQVFAAPQNAYTQALLGAVPRLS
;
A
#
# COMPACT_ATOMS: atom_id res chain seq x y z
N MET A 1 4.78 63.62 -15.24
CA MET A 1 4.32 62.59 -16.21
C MET A 1 4.52 61.24 -15.53
N THR A 2 3.46 60.78 -14.92
CA THR A 2 3.36 59.45 -14.28
C THR A 2 3.06 58.43 -15.36
N PRO A 3 3.73 57.23 -15.39
CA PRO A 3 3.32 56.19 -16.33
C PRO A 3 2.04 55.47 -15.87
N PRO A 4 1.25 54.93 -16.78
CA PRO A 4 -0.01 54.30 -16.45
C PRO A 4 0.19 52.96 -15.78
N SER A 5 -0.48 52.75 -14.67
CA SER A 5 -0.68 51.47 -14.01
C SER A 5 -1.45 50.53 -14.93
N THR A 6 -0.80 49.47 -15.37
CA THR A 6 -1.45 48.36 -16.09
C THR A 6 -2.12 47.45 -15.07
N ASP A 7 -3.45 47.56 -14.97
CA ASP A 7 -4.33 46.63 -14.27
C ASP A 7 -4.27 45.24 -14.95
N LEU A 8 -3.55 44.31 -14.35
CA LEU A 8 -3.49 42.89 -14.72
C LEU A 8 -4.19 42.01 -13.66
N ASN A 9 -5.33 42.44 -13.13
CA ASN A 9 -5.94 41.69 -12.04
C ASN A 9 -7.49 41.51 -12.11
N SER A 10 -8.13 41.64 -13.30
CA SER A 10 -9.58 41.53 -13.37
C SER A 10 -10.15 40.28 -14.04
N THR A 11 -9.33 39.30 -14.44
CA THR A 11 -9.84 38.10 -15.16
C THR A 11 -9.76 36.79 -14.39
N ASP A 12 -9.16 36.73 -13.20
CA ASP A 12 -8.98 35.48 -12.47
C ASP A 12 -9.90 35.26 -11.27
N GLN A 13 -10.60 36.33 -10.79
CA GLN A 13 -11.53 36.22 -9.65
C GLN A 13 -12.94 35.74 -10.04
N ASP A 14 -13.30 35.76 -11.31
CA ASP A 14 -14.65 35.32 -11.79
C ASP A 14 -14.76 33.80 -11.99
N ARG A 15 -13.73 33.03 -11.76
CA ARG A 15 -13.74 31.55 -11.99
C ARG A 15 -14.41 30.72 -10.90
N LEU A 16 -14.70 31.28 -9.75
CA LEU A 16 -15.36 30.59 -8.63
C LEU A 16 -16.70 31.25 -8.30
N ASN A 17 -17.67 31.03 -9.15
CA ASN A 17 -19.06 31.25 -8.77
C ASN A 17 -19.48 30.08 -7.85
N PRO A 18 -19.75 30.31 -6.54
CA PRO A 18 -20.08 29.25 -5.59
C PRO A 18 -21.38 28.48 -5.95
N ALA A 19 -22.14 28.96 -6.93
CA ALA A 19 -23.34 28.27 -7.43
C ALA A 19 -23.02 27.18 -8.49
N VAL A 20 -21.78 27.11 -9.03
CA VAL A 20 -21.41 26.14 -10.07
C VAL A 20 -20.40 25.16 -9.47
N PRO A 21 -20.70 23.85 -9.43
CA PRO A 21 -19.75 22.87 -8.93
C PRO A 21 -18.48 22.83 -9.81
N ALA A 22 -17.32 22.63 -9.19
CA ALA A 22 -16.05 22.48 -9.89
C ALA A 22 -16.07 21.25 -10.82
N LEU A 23 -16.78 20.19 -10.41
CA LEU A 23 -17.01 18.98 -11.19
C LEU A 23 -18.46 18.52 -11.02
N ARG A 24 -19.12 18.19 -12.15
CA ARG A 24 -20.41 17.49 -12.16
C ARG A 24 -20.33 16.28 -13.08
N VAL A 25 -20.81 15.15 -12.59
CA VAL A 25 -20.88 13.88 -13.30
C VAL A 25 -22.28 13.32 -13.16
N ARG A 26 -22.95 13.00 -14.27
CA ARG A 26 -24.26 12.35 -14.27
C ARG A 26 -24.26 11.13 -15.18
N LYS A 27 -24.58 9.98 -14.60
CA LYS A 27 -24.70 8.68 -15.26
C LYS A 27 -23.48 8.34 -16.13
N LEU A 28 -22.27 8.58 -15.61
CA LEU A 28 -21.05 8.19 -16.29
C LEU A 28 -21.03 6.67 -16.48
N ARG A 29 -20.81 6.25 -17.72
CA ARG A 29 -20.63 4.85 -18.09
C ARG A 29 -19.35 4.69 -18.89
N VAL A 30 -18.54 3.69 -18.52
CA VAL A 30 -17.30 3.35 -19.22
C VAL A 30 -17.25 1.85 -19.47
N ALA A 31 -17.13 1.48 -20.73
CA ALA A 31 -17.06 0.08 -21.15
C ALA A 31 -15.83 -0.16 -22.05
N PHE A 32 -15.27 -1.37 -21.99
CA PHE A 32 -14.15 -1.83 -22.81
C PHE A 32 -14.55 -3.05 -23.61
N GLY A 33 -13.94 -3.24 -24.79
CA GLY A 33 -14.14 -4.44 -25.59
C GLY A 33 -15.55 -4.57 -26.19
N ASP A 34 -16.14 -5.76 -26.11
CA ASP A 34 -17.45 -6.08 -26.70
C ASP A 34 -18.59 -5.29 -26.03
N PRO A 35 -19.62 -4.82 -26.79
CA PRO A 35 -20.81 -4.16 -26.24
C PRO A 35 -21.53 -4.91 -25.13
N ASP A 36 -21.48 -6.25 -25.16
CA ASP A 36 -22.16 -7.14 -24.20
C ASP A 36 -21.35 -7.36 -22.90
N THR A 37 -20.11 -6.91 -22.84
CA THR A 37 -19.31 -6.99 -21.61
C THR A 37 -19.81 -5.99 -20.56
N ARG A 38 -19.83 -6.44 -19.31
CA ARG A 38 -20.17 -5.57 -18.17
C ARG A 38 -19.30 -4.30 -18.17
N PRO A 39 -19.87 -3.11 -18.10
CA PRO A 39 -19.10 -1.88 -18.06
C PRO A 39 -18.28 -1.80 -16.76
N ALA A 40 -17.08 -1.25 -16.86
CA ALA A 40 -16.22 -1.00 -15.70
C ALA A 40 -16.77 0.11 -14.81
N VAL A 41 -17.55 1.05 -15.37
CA VAL A 41 -18.30 2.11 -14.66
C VAL A 41 -19.70 2.12 -15.24
N ASP A 42 -20.73 2.07 -14.38
CA ASP A 42 -22.12 1.91 -14.80
C ASP A 42 -23.06 2.91 -14.08
N GLY A 43 -23.31 4.05 -14.70
CA GLY A 43 -24.28 5.03 -14.24
C GLY A 43 -23.85 5.85 -13.02
N VAL A 44 -22.56 6.08 -12.83
CA VAL A 44 -21.99 6.83 -11.70
C VAL A 44 -22.37 8.31 -11.80
N SER A 45 -22.87 8.88 -10.69
CA SER A 45 -23.26 10.29 -10.59
C SER A 45 -22.79 10.90 -9.28
N PHE A 46 -22.13 12.07 -9.35
CA PHE A 46 -21.71 12.88 -8.20
C PHE A 46 -21.35 14.30 -8.64
N GLU A 47 -21.25 15.20 -7.68
CA GLU A 47 -20.80 16.58 -7.84
C GLU A 47 -19.76 16.90 -6.78
N VAL A 48 -18.85 17.82 -7.09
CA VAL A 48 -17.82 18.31 -6.15
C VAL A 48 -17.79 19.83 -6.24
N ALA A 49 -18.00 20.48 -5.11
CA ALA A 49 -17.93 21.94 -5.00
C ALA A 49 -16.48 22.43 -4.92
N ALA A 50 -16.25 23.71 -5.16
CA ALA A 50 -14.95 24.32 -4.92
C ALA A 50 -14.58 24.21 -3.42
N GLY A 51 -13.34 23.80 -3.12
CA GLY A 51 -12.88 23.59 -1.76
C GLY A 51 -13.47 22.35 -1.05
N GLU A 52 -14.17 21.48 -1.77
CA GLU A 52 -14.68 20.20 -1.25
C GLU A 52 -13.75 19.04 -1.63
N CYS A 53 -13.57 18.10 -0.72
CA CYS A 53 -12.92 16.82 -0.97
C CYS A 53 -13.97 15.69 -0.99
N LEU A 54 -14.25 15.14 -2.18
CA LEU A 54 -15.02 13.91 -2.35
C LEU A 54 -14.08 12.73 -2.45
N ALA A 55 -14.15 11.80 -1.48
CA ALA A 55 -13.44 10.53 -1.58
C ALA A 55 -14.30 9.47 -2.28
N ILE A 56 -13.72 8.79 -3.27
CA ILE A 56 -14.28 7.58 -3.89
C ILE A 56 -13.53 6.39 -3.35
N VAL A 57 -14.21 5.54 -2.59
CA VAL A 57 -13.66 4.35 -1.93
C VAL A 57 -14.30 3.08 -2.49
N GLY A 58 -13.66 1.93 -2.31
CA GLY A 58 -14.17 0.64 -2.77
C GLY A 58 -13.04 -0.38 -2.95
N GLU A 59 -13.39 -1.64 -3.18
CA GLU A 59 -12.44 -2.72 -3.43
C GLU A 59 -11.69 -2.54 -4.77
N SER A 60 -10.57 -3.26 -4.93
CA SER A 60 -9.84 -3.32 -6.19
C SER A 60 -10.76 -3.82 -7.32
N GLY A 61 -10.70 -3.19 -8.49
CA GLY A 61 -11.57 -3.53 -9.61
C GLY A 61 -12.98 -2.94 -9.55
N SER A 62 -13.37 -2.19 -8.52
CA SER A 62 -14.70 -1.55 -8.44
C SER A 62 -14.93 -0.40 -9.43
N GLY A 63 -13.90 0.01 -10.20
CA GLY A 63 -14.00 1.04 -11.23
C GLY A 63 -13.50 2.43 -10.83
N LYS A 64 -12.94 2.63 -9.64
CA LYS A 64 -12.47 3.93 -9.11
C LYS A 64 -11.48 4.65 -10.03
N SER A 65 -10.36 3.99 -10.34
CA SER A 65 -9.31 4.58 -11.19
C SER A 65 -9.78 4.78 -12.64
N VAL A 66 -10.70 3.95 -13.13
CA VAL A 66 -11.34 4.14 -14.45
C VAL A 66 -12.23 5.41 -14.40
N THR A 67 -13.02 5.58 -13.34
CA THR A 67 -13.79 6.80 -13.10
C THR A 67 -12.88 8.02 -13.10
N ALA A 68 -11.81 8.03 -12.27
CA ALA A 68 -10.86 9.14 -12.19
C ALA A 68 -10.25 9.51 -13.55
N ARG A 69 -9.73 8.52 -14.27
CA ARG A 69 -9.11 8.73 -15.58
C ARG A 69 -10.10 9.24 -16.62
N SER A 70 -11.38 8.83 -16.52
CA SER A 70 -12.43 9.29 -17.42
C SER A 70 -12.72 10.78 -17.27
N LEU A 71 -12.57 11.34 -16.04
CA LEU A 71 -12.72 12.79 -15.78
C LEU A 71 -11.69 13.64 -16.52
N LEU A 72 -10.59 13.04 -16.99
CA LEU A 72 -9.53 13.71 -17.72
C LEU A 72 -9.47 13.28 -19.20
N GLY A 73 -10.42 12.49 -19.68
CA GLY A 73 -10.37 11.89 -21.02
C GLY A 73 -9.22 10.88 -21.18
N LEU A 74 -8.82 10.19 -20.10
CA LEU A 74 -7.72 9.22 -20.05
C LEU A 74 -8.22 7.80 -19.72
N ALA A 75 -9.45 7.47 -20.08
CA ALA A 75 -10.06 6.16 -19.79
C ALA A 75 -9.29 4.96 -20.40
N GLY A 76 -8.43 5.21 -21.38
CA GLY A 76 -7.62 4.20 -22.05
C GLY A 76 -8.07 3.89 -23.49
N ALA A 77 -7.20 3.19 -24.22
CA ALA A 77 -7.49 2.80 -25.61
C ALA A 77 -8.69 1.84 -25.67
N GLY A 78 -9.61 2.09 -26.59
CA GLY A 78 -10.84 1.29 -26.76
C GLY A 78 -11.93 1.53 -25.72
N ALA A 79 -11.75 2.45 -24.78
CA ALA A 79 -12.80 2.84 -23.84
C ALA A 79 -13.93 3.60 -24.56
N ARG A 80 -15.17 3.16 -24.31
CA ARG A 80 -16.39 3.90 -24.70
C ARG A 80 -16.90 4.63 -23.46
N VAL A 81 -16.75 5.96 -23.46
CA VAL A 81 -17.19 6.83 -22.37
C VAL A 81 -18.46 7.54 -22.78
N SER A 82 -19.52 7.45 -21.97
CA SER A 82 -20.76 8.17 -22.13
C SER A 82 -21.25 8.68 -20.77
N ALA A 83 -21.95 9.80 -20.77
CA ALA A 83 -22.61 10.37 -19.60
C ALA A 83 -23.78 11.22 -20.03
N ASP A 84 -24.77 11.45 -19.14
CA ASP A 84 -25.84 12.44 -19.38
C ASP A 84 -25.26 13.86 -19.24
N ASP A 85 -24.31 14.03 -18.28
CA ASP A 85 -23.58 15.30 -18.08
C ASP A 85 -22.19 15.02 -17.52
N LEU A 86 -21.18 15.71 -18.04
CA LEU A 86 -19.82 15.75 -17.52
C LEU A 86 -19.27 17.16 -17.75
N THR A 87 -19.20 17.95 -16.67
CA THR A 87 -18.74 19.34 -16.73
C THR A 87 -17.61 19.61 -15.75
N LEU A 88 -16.64 20.41 -16.20
CA LEU A 88 -15.57 20.99 -15.40
C LEU A 88 -15.79 22.50 -15.32
N ALA A 89 -15.93 23.05 -14.11
CA ALA A 89 -16.23 24.48 -13.88
C ALA A 89 -17.41 24.99 -14.72
N GLY A 90 -18.46 24.16 -14.88
CA GLY A 90 -19.65 24.48 -15.67
C GLY A 90 -19.54 24.26 -17.18
N GLU A 91 -18.38 23.92 -17.71
CA GLU A 91 -18.20 23.68 -19.15
C GLU A 91 -18.21 22.17 -19.46
N SER A 92 -19.02 21.76 -20.45
CA SER A 92 -19.09 20.36 -20.85
C SER A 92 -17.77 19.88 -21.46
N VAL A 93 -17.32 18.69 -21.03
CA VAL A 93 -16.11 18.04 -21.53
C VAL A 93 -16.42 16.74 -22.29
N LEU A 94 -17.69 16.43 -22.51
CA LEU A 94 -18.11 15.27 -23.30
C LEU A 94 -17.72 15.44 -24.77
N GLY A 95 -17.17 14.37 -25.36
CA GLY A 95 -16.82 14.34 -26.79
C GLY A 95 -15.67 15.27 -27.19
N LEU A 96 -14.91 15.83 -26.24
CA LEU A 96 -13.76 16.66 -26.55
C LEU A 96 -12.69 15.87 -27.32
N SER A 97 -12.10 16.51 -28.35
CA SER A 97 -10.93 15.98 -29.03
C SER A 97 -9.70 15.96 -28.11
N GLU A 98 -8.72 15.14 -28.43
CA GLU A 98 -7.46 15.07 -27.67
C GLU A 98 -6.75 16.45 -27.61
N SER A 99 -6.83 17.25 -28.68
CA SER A 99 -6.26 18.60 -28.70
C SER A 99 -6.99 19.55 -27.73
N ALA A 100 -8.30 19.39 -27.56
CA ALA A 100 -9.08 20.14 -26.58
C ALA A 100 -8.76 19.69 -25.14
N TRP A 101 -8.63 18.38 -24.90
CA TRP A 101 -8.21 17.85 -23.62
C TRP A 101 -6.81 18.31 -23.20
N ARG A 102 -5.83 18.35 -24.12
CA ARG A 102 -4.47 18.86 -23.84
C ARG A 102 -4.46 20.30 -23.35
N ARG A 103 -5.39 21.14 -23.80
CA ARG A 103 -5.52 22.53 -23.32
C ARG A 103 -6.10 22.64 -21.90
N ARG A 104 -6.83 21.62 -21.46
CA ARG A 104 -7.50 21.59 -20.14
C ARG A 104 -6.68 20.90 -19.07
N ARG A 105 -6.01 19.78 -19.44
CA ARG A 105 -5.16 19.05 -18.50
C ARG A 105 -4.04 19.94 -17.98
N GLY A 106 -3.87 19.97 -16.68
CA GLY A 106 -2.95 20.82 -15.93
C GLY A 106 -3.54 22.19 -15.59
N ARG A 107 -4.34 22.82 -16.49
CA ARG A 107 -4.95 24.12 -16.27
C ARG A 107 -6.29 24.03 -15.52
N ASP A 108 -7.19 23.17 -15.98
CA ASP A 108 -8.55 23.04 -15.43
C ASP A 108 -8.65 21.84 -14.49
N VAL A 109 -7.81 20.83 -14.67
CA VAL A 109 -7.75 19.63 -13.83
C VAL A 109 -6.32 19.12 -13.71
N GLY A 110 -5.84 18.96 -12.47
CA GLY A 110 -4.59 18.28 -12.12
C GLY A 110 -4.82 16.80 -11.85
N LEU A 111 -3.82 15.97 -12.13
CA LEU A 111 -3.85 14.53 -11.86
C LEU A 111 -2.62 14.08 -11.08
N VAL A 112 -2.84 13.45 -9.94
CA VAL A 112 -1.83 12.70 -9.18
C VAL A 112 -2.12 11.22 -9.37
N LEU A 113 -1.18 10.50 -9.98
CA LEU A 113 -1.30 9.06 -10.23
C LEU A 113 -0.76 8.25 -9.05
N GLN A 114 -1.21 7.01 -8.94
CA GLN A 114 -0.88 6.06 -7.87
C GLN A 114 0.63 5.80 -7.73
N ASP A 115 1.36 5.63 -8.84
CA ASP A 115 2.79 5.32 -8.83
C ASP A 115 3.62 6.52 -9.31
N ALA A 116 4.21 7.23 -8.36
CA ALA A 116 5.08 8.37 -8.65
C ALA A 116 6.37 7.98 -9.38
N LEU A 117 6.86 6.73 -9.22
CA LEU A 117 8.05 6.27 -9.93
C LEU A 117 7.77 6.04 -11.41
N ALA A 118 6.63 5.45 -11.74
CA ALA A 118 6.21 5.23 -13.12
C ALA A 118 5.69 6.52 -13.79
N SER A 119 5.23 7.50 -13.00
CA SER A 119 4.61 8.73 -13.51
C SER A 119 5.60 9.83 -13.85
N LEU A 120 6.75 9.88 -13.17
CA LEU A 120 7.84 10.83 -13.45
C LEU A 120 8.88 10.19 -14.37
N ASP A 121 9.35 10.91 -15.38
CA ASP A 121 10.39 10.42 -16.27
C ASP A 121 11.71 10.20 -15.49
N PRO A 122 12.25 8.97 -15.44
CA PRO A 122 13.44 8.66 -14.65
C PRO A 122 14.72 9.34 -15.16
N LEU A 123 14.72 9.85 -16.39
CA LEU A 123 15.87 10.49 -17.03
C LEU A 123 15.85 12.01 -16.94
N ARG A 124 14.72 12.60 -16.54
CA ARG A 124 14.52 14.05 -16.52
C ARG A 124 14.69 14.63 -15.12
N PRO A 125 15.32 15.81 -14.98
CA PRO A 125 15.33 16.57 -13.73
C PRO A 125 13.92 17.07 -13.37
N ILE A 126 13.59 17.10 -12.09
CA ILE A 126 12.28 17.51 -11.56
C ILE A 126 11.87 18.92 -12.03
N VAL A 127 12.81 19.84 -12.12
CA VAL A 127 12.53 21.19 -12.64
C VAL A 127 11.97 21.20 -14.06
N ARG A 128 12.37 20.24 -14.89
CA ARG A 128 11.84 20.12 -16.27
C ARG A 128 10.48 19.44 -16.28
N GLU A 129 10.27 18.43 -15.43
CA GLU A 129 8.99 17.75 -15.31
C GLU A 129 7.87 18.74 -14.95
N ILE A 130 8.06 19.49 -13.86
CA ILE A 130 7.09 20.50 -13.42
C ILE A 130 7.02 21.68 -14.41
N GLY A 131 8.17 22.11 -14.90
CA GLY A 131 8.29 23.25 -15.81
C GLY A 131 7.64 23.06 -17.17
N ASP A 132 7.41 21.81 -17.62
CA ASP A 132 6.75 21.56 -18.91
C ASP A 132 5.27 21.95 -18.89
N SER A 133 4.56 21.75 -17.80
CA SER A 133 3.18 22.25 -17.66
C SER A 133 3.13 23.78 -17.80
N LEU A 134 4.06 24.48 -17.15
CA LEU A 134 4.17 25.94 -17.27
C LEU A 134 4.55 26.37 -18.70
N ARG A 135 5.46 25.66 -19.36
CA ARG A 135 5.90 25.93 -20.74
C ARG A 135 4.76 25.80 -21.76
N LEU A 136 3.89 24.81 -21.56
CA LEU A 136 2.79 24.50 -22.47
C LEU A 136 1.60 25.45 -22.32
N HIS A 137 1.38 25.99 -21.13
CA HIS A 137 0.17 26.73 -20.80
C HIS A 137 0.39 28.21 -20.43
N THR A 138 1.65 28.67 -20.27
CA THR A 138 1.96 30.06 -19.91
C THR A 138 2.91 30.70 -20.93
N ARG A 139 3.00 32.03 -20.89
CA ARG A 139 3.97 32.80 -21.69
C ARG A 139 5.28 33.10 -20.94
N GLN A 140 5.47 32.53 -19.76
CA GLN A 140 6.65 32.72 -18.93
C GLN A 140 7.93 32.33 -19.66
N ASN A 141 9.00 33.08 -19.51
CA ASN A 141 10.32 32.75 -20.01
C ASN A 141 10.99 31.64 -19.14
N GLY A 142 12.16 31.16 -19.56
CA GLY A 142 12.83 30.04 -18.86
C GLY A 142 13.20 30.33 -17.41
N ARG A 143 13.61 31.59 -17.11
CA ARG A 143 13.98 32.02 -15.75
C ARG A 143 12.76 32.13 -14.84
N GLU A 144 11.68 32.72 -15.33
CA GLU A 144 10.40 32.84 -14.60
C GLU A 144 9.82 31.46 -14.26
N ARG A 145 9.83 30.53 -15.23
CA ARG A 145 9.41 29.15 -14.98
C ARG A 145 10.24 28.45 -13.91
N THR A 146 11.57 28.64 -13.92
CA THR A 146 12.42 28.03 -12.90
C THR A 146 12.09 28.58 -11.52
N ILE A 147 11.91 29.90 -11.39
CA ILE A 147 11.50 30.53 -10.10
C ILE A 147 10.17 29.93 -9.66
N ARG A 148 9.18 29.87 -10.56
CA ARG A 148 7.86 29.32 -10.21
C ARG A 148 7.94 27.86 -9.79
N VAL A 149 8.75 27.03 -10.44
CA VAL A 149 8.97 25.63 -10.03
C VAL A 149 9.56 25.54 -8.63
N LEU A 150 10.51 26.41 -8.29
CA LEU A 150 11.11 26.41 -6.95
C LEU A 150 10.06 26.77 -5.88
N GLU A 151 9.24 27.80 -6.12
CA GLU A 151 8.13 28.17 -5.23
C GLU A 151 7.14 27.00 -5.03
N ILE A 152 6.79 26.30 -6.11
CA ILE A 152 5.91 25.13 -6.05
C ILE A 152 6.54 24.00 -5.23
N LEU A 153 7.82 23.70 -5.44
CA LEU A 153 8.55 22.69 -4.65
C LEU A 153 8.58 23.02 -3.16
N GLU A 154 8.81 24.29 -2.82
CA GLU A 154 8.74 24.76 -1.42
C GLU A 154 7.33 24.61 -0.86
N SER A 155 6.29 24.97 -1.63
CA SER A 155 4.89 24.89 -1.21
C SER A 155 4.40 23.47 -0.93
N VAL A 156 5.02 22.46 -1.57
CA VAL A 156 4.74 21.03 -1.30
C VAL A 156 5.65 20.43 -0.21
N GLY A 157 6.40 21.26 0.52
CA GLY A 157 7.22 20.84 1.65
C GLY A 157 8.57 20.22 1.25
N LEU A 158 9.16 20.68 0.14
CA LEU A 158 10.55 20.39 -0.24
C LEU A 158 11.40 21.66 -0.05
N PRO A 159 11.87 21.93 1.21
CA PRO A 159 12.42 23.24 1.59
C PRO A 159 13.71 23.60 0.87
N ASP A 160 14.51 22.62 0.46
CA ASP A 160 15.73 22.84 -0.32
C ASP A 160 15.43 22.74 -1.82
N ALA A 161 14.46 23.51 -2.33
CA ALA A 161 13.92 23.40 -3.68
C ALA A 161 15.01 23.38 -4.77
N HIS A 162 16.08 24.19 -4.63
CA HIS A 162 17.22 24.21 -5.55
C HIS A 162 17.93 22.86 -5.65
N LEU A 163 18.06 22.14 -4.52
CA LEU A 163 18.69 20.82 -4.48
C LEU A 163 17.82 19.78 -5.19
N TYR A 164 16.51 19.81 -4.97
CA TYR A 164 15.56 18.84 -5.54
C TYR A 164 15.27 19.10 -7.01
N ALA A 165 15.24 20.38 -7.43
CA ALA A 165 14.95 20.77 -8.80
C ALA A 165 15.90 20.14 -9.84
N GLY A 166 17.17 19.99 -9.47
CA GLY A 166 18.19 19.37 -10.34
C GLY A 166 18.19 17.84 -10.32
N ARG A 167 17.54 17.18 -9.34
CA ARG A 167 17.53 15.73 -9.20
C ARG A 167 16.54 15.06 -10.15
N ARG A 168 16.82 13.79 -10.45
CA ARG A 168 15.90 12.89 -11.18
C ARG A 168 15.03 12.11 -10.21
N SER A 169 13.91 11.56 -10.67
CA SER A 169 12.98 10.82 -9.82
C SER A 169 13.63 9.65 -9.06
N GLY A 170 14.59 8.95 -9.68
CA GLY A 170 15.33 7.84 -9.04
C GLY A 170 16.26 8.27 -7.89
N GLU A 171 16.62 9.57 -7.80
CA GLU A 171 17.49 10.14 -6.77
C GLU A 171 16.71 10.69 -5.57
N LEU A 172 15.37 10.58 -5.60
CA LEU A 172 14.46 11.04 -4.56
C LEU A 172 13.94 9.85 -3.72
N SER A 173 13.65 10.11 -2.45
CA SER A 173 12.89 9.15 -1.64
C SER A 173 11.45 9.02 -2.14
N GLY A 174 10.72 7.97 -1.73
CA GLY A 174 9.31 7.77 -2.10
C GLY A 174 8.45 9.00 -1.82
N GLY A 175 8.54 9.55 -0.62
CA GLY A 175 7.79 10.75 -0.23
C GLY A 175 8.21 12.02 -0.97
N GLN A 176 9.50 12.19 -1.26
CA GLN A 176 9.98 13.32 -2.08
C GLN A 176 9.47 13.21 -3.51
N ARG A 177 9.45 12.01 -4.10
CA ARG A 177 8.85 11.74 -5.42
C ARG A 177 7.37 12.08 -5.45
N GLN A 178 6.63 11.63 -4.43
CA GLN A 178 5.18 11.88 -4.36
C GLN A 178 4.88 13.38 -4.29
N ARG A 179 5.64 14.14 -3.46
CA ARG A 179 5.50 15.59 -3.40
C ARG A 179 5.87 16.26 -4.72
N ALA A 180 6.90 15.80 -5.42
CA ALA A 180 7.25 16.31 -6.74
C ALA A 180 6.14 16.03 -7.78
N LEU A 181 5.47 14.87 -7.71
CA LEU A 181 4.32 14.55 -8.54
C LEU A 181 3.12 15.45 -8.23
N ILE A 182 2.83 15.70 -6.95
CA ILE A 182 1.79 16.64 -6.53
C ILE A 182 2.14 18.06 -7.00
N ALA A 183 3.42 18.48 -6.90
CA ALA A 183 3.90 19.75 -7.42
C ALA A 183 3.65 19.90 -8.92
N ALA A 184 3.89 18.84 -9.69
CA ALA A 184 3.61 18.83 -11.13
C ALA A 184 2.12 18.96 -11.45
N ALA A 185 1.25 18.30 -10.67
CA ALA A 185 -0.21 18.39 -10.81
C ALA A 185 -0.77 19.77 -10.44
N LEU A 186 -0.12 20.47 -9.50
CA LEU A 186 -0.50 21.80 -9.00
C LEU A 186 0.19 22.96 -9.72
N ALA A 187 1.05 22.70 -10.72
CA ALA A 187 1.90 23.71 -11.34
C ALA A 187 1.16 24.93 -11.90
N LEU A 188 -0.09 24.75 -12.32
CA LEU A 188 -0.96 25.77 -12.91
C LEU A 188 -2.14 26.17 -12.00
N ASP A 189 -2.10 25.82 -10.72
CA ASP A 189 -3.15 26.08 -9.75
C ASP A 189 -4.54 25.65 -10.26
N PRO A 190 -4.76 24.38 -10.67
CA PRO A 190 -6.01 23.94 -11.24
C PRO A 190 -7.16 24.00 -10.23
N PRO A 191 -8.40 24.36 -10.63
CA PRO A 191 -9.56 24.39 -9.74
C PRO A 191 -10.01 22.99 -9.29
N LEU A 192 -9.59 21.92 -9.97
CA LEU A 192 -9.87 20.53 -9.63
C LEU A 192 -8.59 19.71 -9.59
N LEU A 193 -8.41 18.94 -8.52
CA LEU A 193 -7.35 17.94 -8.40
C LEU A 193 -7.98 16.55 -8.31
N VAL A 194 -7.58 15.64 -9.17
CA VAL A 194 -7.90 14.21 -9.08
C VAL A 194 -6.66 13.49 -8.55
N ALA A 195 -6.79 12.86 -7.38
CA ALA A 195 -5.72 12.15 -6.71
C ALA A 195 -6.06 10.65 -6.62
N ASP A 196 -5.42 9.85 -7.47
CA ASP A 196 -5.62 8.40 -7.55
C ASP A 196 -4.60 7.70 -6.64
N GLU A 197 -5.03 7.31 -5.45
CA GLU A 197 -4.24 6.66 -4.39
C GLU A 197 -2.92 7.39 -4.06
N PRO A 198 -2.95 8.67 -3.69
CA PRO A 198 -1.75 9.51 -3.58
C PRO A 198 -0.83 9.13 -2.41
N THR A 199 -1.26 8.25 -1.52
CA THR A 199 -0.53 7.85 -0.29
C THR A 199 -0.13 6.37 -0.28
N THR A 200 -0.47 5.61 -1.32
CA THR A 200 -0.13 4.19 -1.43
C THR A 200 1.39 3.98 -1.45
N ALA A 201 1.87 2.97 -0.75
CA ALA A 201 3.28 2.62 -0.57
C ALA A 201 4.15 3.70 0.13
N LEU A 202 3.52 4.64 0.83
CA LEU A 202 4.21 5.60 1.69
C LEU A 202 4.16 5.14 3.15
N ASP A 203 5.22 5.42 3.90
CA ASP A 203 5.17 5.26 5.35
C ASP A 203 4.23 6.29 6.01
N VAL A 204 3.77 5.98 7.22
CA VAL A 204 2.74 6.74 7.93
C VAL A 204 3.12 8.23 8.11
N THR A 205 4.39 8.52 8.34
CA THR A 205 4.88 9.90 8.54
C THR A 205 4.79 10.70 7.24
N VAL A 206 5.23 10.12 6.13
CA VAL A 206 5.14 10.73 4.80
C VAL A 206 3.68 10.83 4.34
N GLN A 207 2.86 9.81 4.59
CA GLN A 207 1.43 9.82 4.34
C GLN A 207 0.74 11.00 5.06
N ALA A 208 1.02 11.20 6.35
CA ALA A 208 0.48 12.33 7.12
C ALA A 208 0.92 13.70 6.56
N GLN A 209 2.13 13.79 5.99
CA GLN A 209 2.61 15.03 5.34
C GLN A 209 1.90 15.28 4.01
N VAL A 210 1.67 14.25 3.19
CA VAL A 210 0.92 14.35 1.93
C VAL A 210 -0.53 14.74 2.19
N LEU A 211 -1.18 14.15 3.21
CA LEU A 211 -2.55 14.51 3.57
C LEU A 211 -2.66 15.97 4.01
N ARG A 212 -1.75 16.45 4.86
CA ARG A 212 -1.69 17.88 5.23
C ARG A 212 -1.52 18.80 4.03
N LEU A 213 -0.73 18.40 3.05
CA LEU A 213 -0.58 19.16 1.81
C LEU A 213 -1.90 19.22 1.02
N LEU A 214 -2.60 18.09 0.89
CA LEU A 214 -3.91 18.06 0.21
C LEU A 214 -4.97 18.87 0.98
N GLU A 215 -4.97 18.84 2.33
CA GLU A 215 -5.80 19.70 3.17
C GLU A 215 -5.55 21.19 2.85
N GLN A 216 -4.28 21.62 2.78
CA GLN A 216 -3.94 23.00 2.42
C GLN A 216 -4.37 23.38 1.01
N VAL A 217 -4.31 22.46 0.05
CA VAL A 217 -4.77 22.68 -1.33
C VAL A 217 -6.27 22.84 -1.37
N ARG A 218 -7.03 21.99 -0.67
CA ARG A 218 -8.49 22.10 -0.51
C ARG A 218 -8.89 23.44 0.14
N ASP A 219 -8.22 23.80 1.22
CA ASP A 219 -8.53 25.02 2.00
C ASP A 219 -8.27 26.32 1.21
N ARG A 220 -7.45 26.24 0.14
CA ARG A 220 -7.27 27.32 -0.84
C ARG A 220 -8.37 27.39 -1.90
N GLY A 221 -9.36 26.50 -1.84
CA GLY A 221 -10.51 26.47 -2.74
C GLY A 221 -10.42 25.46 -3.88
N THR A 222 -9.35 24.67 -4.00
CA THR A 222 -9.26 23.60 -4.99
C THR A 222 -10.19 22.45 -4.62
N ALA A 223 -11.06 22.04 -5.54
CA ALA A 223 -11.87 20.83 -5.40
C ALA A 223 -10.99 19.59 -5.52
N ILE A 224 -11.23 18.56 -4.70
CA ILE A 224 -10.44 17.32 -4.72
C ILE A 224 -11.36 16.12 -4.94
N VAL A 225 -11.04 15.30 -5.94
CA VAL A 225 -11.54 13.92 -6.05
C VAL A 225 -10.42 13.00 -5.59
N LEU A 226 -10.57 12.43 -4.40
CA LEU A 226 -9.62 11.52 -3.80
C LEU A 226 -10.05 10.07 -4.02
N ILE A 227 -9.23 9.25 -4.64
CA ILE A 227 -9.44 7.82 -4.72
C ILE A 227 -8.54 7.16 -3.69
N SER A 228 -9.13 6.32 -2.87
CA SER A 228 -8.40 5.54 -1.87
C SER A 228 -9.14 4.23 -1.56
N HIS A 229 -8.39 3.22 -1.19
CA HIS A 229 -8.91 2.01 -0.55
C HIS A 229 -8.74 2.08 0.98
N ASP A 230 -8.02 3.07 1.51
CA ASP A 230 -7.75 3.26 2.93
C ASP A 230 -8.76 4.24 3.55
N LEU A 231 -9.71 3.70 4.32
CA LEU A 231 -10.74 4.48 4.99
C LEU A 231 -10.18 5.37 6.11
N ALA A 232 -9.04 5.02 6.70
CA ALA A 232 -8.39 5.86 7.71
C ALA A 232 -7.78 7.12 7.07
N VAL A 233 -7.23 7.00 5.86
CA VAL A 233 -6.80 8.16 5.05
C VAL A 233 -7.99 9.06 4.72
N VAL A 234 -9.08 8.45 4.27
CA VAL A 234 -10.29 9.15 3.84
C VAL A 234 -10.95 9.90 5.00
N SER A 235 -11.02 9.29 6.19
CA SER A 235 -11.62 9.91 7.39
C SER A 235 -10.98 11.25 7.75
N ARG A 236 -9.70 11.43 7.42
CA ARG A 236 -8.96 12.63 7.77
C ARG A 236 -9.23 13.83 6.86
N ILE A 237 -9.47 13.61 5.56
CA ILE A 237 -9.49 14.71 4.59
C ILE A 237 -10.84 14.88 3.87
N ALA A 238 -11.64 13.82 3.76
CA ALA A 238 -12.84 13.83 2.96
C ALA A 238 -13.99 14.55 3.67
N ASP A 239 -14.66 15.46 2.97
CA ASP A 239 -15.93 16.05 3.40
C ASP A 239 -17.08 15.09 3.12
N ARG A 240 -17.01 14.39 1.98
CA ARG A 240 -17.99 13.37 1.58
C ARG A 240 -17.31 12.13 1.05
N ILE A 241 -17.99 10.99 1.21
CA ILE A 241 -17.54 9.69 0.71
C ILE A 241 -18.57 9.15 -0.28
N ALA A 242 -18.09 8.59 -1.39
CA ALA A 242 -18.84 7.77 -2.33
C ALA A 242 -18.24 6.35 -2.34
N VAL A 243 -19.00 5.37 -1.89
CA VAL A 243 -18.57 3.96 -1.87
C VAL A 243 -18.92 3.34 -3.21
N MET A 244 -17.93 2.80 -3.88
CA MET A 244 -18.05 2.20 -5.22
C MET A 244 -17.87 0.69 -5.17
N HIS A 245 -18.86 -0.02 -5.70
CA HIS A 245 -18.85 -1.48 -5.82
C HIS A 245 -19.38 -1.88 -7.19
N ASP A 246 -18.69 -2.79 -7.87
CA ASP A 246 -19.11 -3.33 -9.16
C ASP A 246 -19.46 -2.27 -10.22
N GLY A 247 -18.66 -1.19 -10.30
CA GLY A 247 -18.84 -0.12 -11.26
C GLY A 247 -19.91 0.92 -10.90
N ARG A 248 -20.54 0.83 -9.73
CA ARG A 248 -21.63 1.70 -9.29
C ARG A 248 -21.33 2.34 -7.93
N ILE A 249 -21.84 3.53 -7.69
CA ILE A 249 -21.89 4.11 -6.35
C ILE A 249 -23.05 3.45 -5.59
N VAL A 250 -22.74 2.75 -4.50
CA VAL A 250 -23.72 2.01 -3.69
C VAL A 250 -24.11 2.78 -2.42
N GLU A 251 -23.27 3.69 -1.96
CA GLU A 251 -23.53 4.59 -0.83
C GLU A 251 -22.80 5.91 -1.04
N THR A 252 -23.44 7.04 -0.67
CA THR A 252 -22.80 8.36 -0.65
C THR A 252 -23.38 9.19 0.49
N GLY A 253 -22.53 10.01 1.11
CA GLY A 253 -22.96 10.90 2.19
C GLY A 253 -21.78 11.68 2.78
N PRO A 254 -22.04 12.52 3.80
CA PRO A 254 -20.99 13.12 4.62
C PRO A 254 -20.05 12.03 5.17
N ALA A 255 -18.74 12.33 5.23
CA ALA A 255 -17.73 11.34 5.64
C ALA A 255 -18.06 10.74 7.02
N GLU A 256 -18.37 11.56 8.00
CA GLU A 256 -18.75 11.12 9.35
C GLU A 256 -19.93 10.11 9.33
N GLN A 257 -20.99 10.41 8.56
CA GLN A 257 -22.16 9.52 8.46
C GLN A 257 -21.81 8.16 7.85
N VAL A 258 -21.03 8.15 6.75
CA VAL A 258 -20.67 6.90 6.04
C VAL A 258 -19.76 6.03 6.90
N LEU A 259 -18.85 6.66 7.66
CA LEU A 259 -17.90 5.95 8.52
C LEU A 259 -18.54 5.45 9.82
N GLN A 260 -19.39 6.24 10.47
CA GLN A 260 -19.98 5.88 11.77
C GLN A 260 -21.31 5.10 11.63
N ASN A 261 -22.11 5.41 10.62
CA ASN A 261 -23.45 4.82 10.41
C ASN A 261 -23.62 4.30 8.96
N PRO A 262 -22.81 3.32 8.52
CA PRO A 262 -22.86 2.77 7.18
C PRO A 262 -24.20 2.07 6.90
N ARG A 263 -24.83 2.41 5.78
CA ARG A 263 -26.14 1.86 5.36
C ARG A 263 -25.99 0.65 4.46
N HIS A 264 -24.99 0.66 3.57
CA HIS A 264 -24.80 -0.41 2.61
C HIS A 264 -23.94 -1.57 3.21
N ALA A 265 -24.22 -2.81 2.83
CA ALA A 265 -23.50 -3.99 3.30
C ALA A 265 -22.01 -3.93 2.95
N GLU A 266 -21.69 -3.42 1.76
CA GLU A 266 -20.30 -3.26 1.30
C GLU A 266 -19.51 -2.28 2.17
N THR A 267 -20.10 -1.14 2.51
CA THR A 267 -19.46 -0.16 3.41
C THR A 267 -19.16 -0.76 4.77
N ARG A 268 -20.14 -1.51 5.33
CA ARG A 268 -19.94 -2.22 6.60
C ARG A 268 -18.82 -3.26 6.50
N ARG A 269 -18.73 -3.98 5.38
CA ARG A 269 -17.67 -4.97 5.13
C ARG A 269 -16.29 -4.32 5.07
N MET A 270 -16.16 -3.21 4.34
CA MET A 270 -14.91 -2.46 4.25
C MET A 270 -14.46 -1.92 5.61
N LEU A 271 -15.37 -1.34 6.40
CA LEU A 271 -15.09 -0.84 7.76
C LEU A 271 -14.72 -2.00 8.71
N ALA A 272 -15.41 -3.13 8.58
CA ALA A 272 -15.07 -4.33 9.34
C ALA A 272 -13.68 -4.88 9.02
N ALA A 273 -13.16 -4.66 7.85
CA ALA A 273 -11.85 -5.14 7.41
C ALA A 273 -10.67 -4.29 7.91
N VAL A 274 -10.90 -3.06 8.41
CA VAL A 274 -9.84 -2.19 8.93
C VAL A 274 -9.31 -2.75 10.26
N PRO A 275 -8.00 -3.02 10.40
CA PRO A 275 -7.44 -3.67 11.60
C PRO A 275 -7.23 -2.71 12.79
N VAL A 276 -7.31 -1.40 12.60
CA VAL A 276 -7.06 -0.38 13.63
C VAL A 276 -8.05 -0.52 14.79
N ASP A 277 -7.53 -0.45 16.01
CA ASP A 277 -8.28 -0.55 17.29
C ASP A 277 -9.04 -1.87 17.48
N LYS A 278 -8.70 -2.92 16.74
CA LYS A 278 -9.27 -4.26 16.94
C LYS A 278 -8.35 -5.14 17.77
N PRO A 279 -8.92 -5.84 18.77
CA PRO A 279 -8.16 -6.77 19.59
C PRO A 279 -7.50 -7.85 18.72
N ARG A 280 -6.31 -8.28 19.13
CA ARG A 280 -5.63 -9.40 18.50
C ARG A 280 -6.51 -10.66 18.51
N GLY A 281 -6.48 -11.43 17.40
CA GLY A 281 -7.26 -12.65 17.23
C GLY A 281 -8.75 -12.42 16.95
N SER A 282 -9.20 -11.16 16.84
CA SER A 282 -10.52 -10.87 16.29
C SER A 282 -10.51 -11.12 14.78
N ARG A 283 -11.59 -11.67 14.25
CA ARG A 283 -11.73 -11.87 12.80
C ARG A 283 -12.02 -10.55 12.10
N LEU A 284 -11.26 -10.24 11.07
CA LEU A 284 -11.41 -9.01 10.26
C LEU A 284 -12.36 -9.23 9.07
N ALA A 285 -12.23 -10.36 8.38
CA ALA A 285 -13.10 -10.69 7.28
C ALA A 285 -14.43 -11.30 7.79
N PRO A 286 -15.59 -10.85 7.28
CA PRO A 286 -16.88 -11.48 7.63
C PRO A 286 -16.88 -12.94 7.18
N ALA A 287 -17.49 -13.82 8.00
CA ALA A 287 -17.76 -15.18 7.57
C ALA A 287 -18.75 -15.13 6.39
N ASP A 288 -18.51 -15.91 5.35
CA ASP A 288 -19.35 -16.04 4.14
C ASP A 288 -20.73 -16.67 4.48
N SER A 289 -21.49 -16.10 5.40
CA SER A 289 -22.86 -16.51 5.65
C SER A 289 -23.80 -15.31 5.57
N ALA A 290 -24.76 -15.41 4.67
CA ALA A 290 -25.87 -14.46 4.45
C ALA A 290 -26.80 -14.29 5.68
N ALA A 291 -26.42 -14.75 6.87
CA ALA A 291 -27.23 -14.81 8.08
C ALA A 291 -26.56 -14.18 9.32
N ALA A 292 -25.38 -13.56 9.23
CA ALA A 292 -24.76 -12.95 10.40
C ALA A 292 -25.25 -11.51 10.56
N GLY A 293 -26.00 -11.25 11.64
CA GLY A 293 -26.19 -9.93 12.24
C GLY A 293 -24.84 -9.26 12.57
N PRO A 294 -24.81 -8.05 13.17
CA PRO A 294 -23.59 -7.28 13.38
C PRO A 294 -22.50 -8.19 13.93
N ALA A 295 -21.37 -8.23 13.25
CA ALA A 295 -20.27 -9.16 13.50
C ALA A 295 -19.92 -9.15 14.99
N ALA A 296 -20.34 -10.17 15.70
CA ALA A 296 -19.89 -10.40 17.07
C ALA A 296 -18.35 -10.50 16.99
N ILE A 297 -17.65 -9.66 17.74
CA ILE A 297 -16.21 -9.75 17.93
C ILE A 297 -15.94 -11.13 18.51
N VAL A 298 -15.64 -12.11 17.66
CA VAL A 298 -15.22 -13.45 18.11
C VAL A 298 -13.77 -13.30 18.55
N VAL A 299 -13.59 -12.84 19.79
CA VAL A 299 -12.29 -12.91 20.47
C VAL A 299 -12.01 -14.40 20.65
N ARG A 300 -11.12 -14.93 19.84
CA ARG A 300 -10.65 -16.31 19.97
C ARG A 300 -9.60 -16.34 21.07
N ASP A 301 -9.99 -16.83 22.23
CA ASP A 301 -9.12 -16.96 23.40
C ASP A 301 -7.84 -17.72 23.00
N ARG A 302 -6.72 -17.01 22.96
CA ARG A 302 -5.39 -17.60 22.98
C ARG A 302 -5.06 -17.79 24.46
N THR A 303 -5.29 -18.98 24.99
CA THR A 303 -4.57 -19.38 26.20
C THR A 303 -3.08 -19.30 25.87
N PRO A 304 -2.28 -18.49 26.59
CA PRO A 304 -0.83 -18.55 26.46
C PRO A 304 -0.46 -20.01 26.76
N THR A 305 -0.01 -20.74 25.77
CA THR A 305 0.65 -22.02 25.99
C THR A 305 1.77 -21.74 26.98
N ASP A 306 1.81 -22.48 28.08
CA ASP A 306 2.69 -22.33 29.21
C ASP A 306 4.04 -21.74 28.82
N VAL A 307 4.38 -20.58 29.42
CA VAL A 307 5.64 -19.90 29.24
C VAL A 307 6.73 -20.83 29.80
N HIS A 308 7.15 -21.78 29.01
CA HIS A 308 8.39 -22.47 29.31
C HIS A 308 9.53 -21.44 29.21
N PRO A 309 10.48 -21.39 30.16
CA PRO A 309 11.74 -20.68 30.04
C PRO A 309 12.62 -21.40 29.01
N ALA A 310 12.03 -21.76 27.90
CA ALA A 310 12.56 -22.61 26.87
C ALA A 310 13.23 -21.73 25.81
N VAL A 311 14.16 -22.32 25.17
CA VAL A 311 14.91 -21.87 24.00
C VAL A 311 13.98 -21.13 23.03
N PRO A 312 14.24 -19.84 22.70
CA PRO A 312 13.41 -19.08 21.78
C PRO A 312 13.38 -19.75 20.39
N ALA A 313 12.33 -19.49 19.64
CA ALA A 313 12.26 -19.92 18.24
C ALA A 313 13.36 -19.26 17.43
N LEU A 314 13.57 -17.95 17.65
CA LEU A 314 14.60 -17.15 17.00
C LEU A 314 15.19 -16.13 17.97
N GLU A 315 16.50 -15.99 17.94
CA GLU A 315 17.25 -14.98 18.69
C GLU A 315 18.25 -14.29 17.77
N ALA A 316 18.18 -12.98 17.74
CA ALA A 316 19.12 -12.11 17.03
C ALA A 316 19.85 -11.25 18.06
N THR A 317 21.18 -11.25 18.02
CA THR A 317 22.01 -10.56 19.02
C THR A 317 23.05 -9.70 18.33
N GLY A 318 23.03 -8.38 18.61
CA GLY A 318 24.05 -7.42 18.19
C GLY A 318 24.22 -7.31 16.67
N LEU A 319 23.14 -7.47 15.89
CA LEU A 319 23.23 -7.48 14.43
C LEU A 319 23.68 -6.14 13.89
N VAL A 320 24.71 -6.16 13.03
CA VAL A 320 25.21 -4.99 12.29
C VAL A 320 25.28 -5.34 10.82
N LYS A 321 24.83 -4.40 9.97
CA LYS A 321 24.99 -4.50 8.52
C LYS A 321 25.18 -3.14 7.87
N THR A 322 26.26 -3.05 7.08
CA THR A 322 26.64 -1.85 6.32
C THR A 322 26.69 -2.19 4.84
N PHE A 323 26.11 -1.33 4.01
CA PHE A 323 26.20 -1.43 2.55
C PHE A 323 27.07 -0.30 2.00
N ALA A 324 27.77 -0.56 0.90
CA ALA A 324 28.47 0.45 0.13
C ALA A 324 27.43 1.26 -0.67
N GLY A 325 27.44 2.56 -0.49
CA GLY A 325 26.64 3.51 -1.27
C GLY A 325 27.41 4.13 -2.42
N PRO A 326 26.75 4.98 -3.24
CA PRO A 326 27.41 5.76 -4.29
C PRO A 326 28.55 6.63 -3.73
N HIS A 327 29.57 6.86 -4.53
CA HIS A 327 30.73 7.71 -4.18
C HIS A 327 31.51 7.28 -2.92
N GLY A 328 31.47 5.96 -2.55
CA GLY A 328 32.20 5.46 -1.38
C GLY A 328 31.52 5.72 -0.03
N ALA A 329 30.33 6.30 -0.03
CA ALA A 329 29.54 6.44 1.20
C ALA A 329 29.19 5.06 1.77
N ARG A 330 29.22 4.94 3.10
CA ARG A 330 28.79 3.72 3.80
C ARG A 330 27.44 3.97 4.48
N HIS A 331 26.44 3.19 4.11
CA HIS A 331 25.13 3.22 4.74
C HIS A 331 25.00 2.05 5.72
N ARG A 332 24.87 2.36 7.02
CA ARG A 332 24.68 1.35 8.06
C ARG A 332 23.17 1.10 8.21
N ALA A 333 22.70 0.05 7.53
CA ALA A 333 21.27 -0.27 7.49
C ALA A 333 20.76 -0.94 8.78
N VAL A 334 21.64 -1.64 9.52
CA VAL A 334 21.33 -2.27 10.81
C VAL A 334 22.47 -1.96 11.78
N GLN A 335 22.15 -1.47 12.99
CA GLN A 335 23.09 -0.94 13.97
C GLN A 335 22.79 -1.52 15.36
N ASP A 336 23.47 -2.60 15.73
CA ASP A 336 23.35 -3.24 17.05
C ASP A 336 21.92 -3.68 17.37
N VAL A 337 21.27 -4.36 16.43
CA VAL A 337 19.89 -4.81 16.56
C VAL A 337 19.84 -6.16 17.26
N SER A 338 19.09 -6.22 18.37
CA SER A 338 18.86 -7.44 19.14
C SER A 338 17.36 -7.62 19.40
N PHE A 339 16.85 -8.82 19.16
CA PHE A 339 15.47 -9.18 19.47
C PHE A 339 15.31 -10.70 19.63
N ARG A 340 14.21 -11.09 20.25
CA ARG A 340 13.85 -12.47 20.53
C ARG A 340 12.42 -12.74 20.09
N LEU A 341 12.20 -13.87 19.41
CA LEU A 341 10.89 -14.41 19.08
C LEU A 341 10.67 -15.69 19.89
N ASP A 342 9.67 -15.67 20.75
CA ASP A 342 9.28 -16.82 21.54
C ASP A 342 8.49 -17.84 20.69
N ARG A 343 8.45 -19.11 21.12
CA ARG A 343 7.74 -20.16 20.38
C ARG A 343 6.23 -19.88 20.37
N GLY A 344 5.60 -20.15 19.25
CA GLY A 344 4.16 -19.97 19.04
C GLY A 344 3.68 -18.51 19.09
N SER A 345 4.58 -17.54 19.31
CA SER A 345 4.24 -16.11 19.38
C SER A 345 4.49 -15.36 18.08
N THR A 346 3.97 -14.13 18.01
CA THR A 346 4.27 -13.19 16.92
C THR A 346 5.06 -12.01 17.47
N LEU A 347 6.25 -11.76 16.89
CA LEU A 347 7.00 -10.51 17.06
C LEU A 347 6.76 -9.62 15.85
N GLY A 348 6.15 -8.45 16.07
CA GLY A 348 6.02 -7.40 15.06
C GLY A 348 7.25 -6.51 15.03
N ILE A 349 7.81 -6.25 13.84
CA ILE A 349 8.80 -5.19 13.65
C ILE A 349 8.17 -4.08 12.82
N VAL A 350 8.11 -2.87 13.37
CA VAL A 350 7.50 -1.71 12.74
C VAL A 350 8.47 -0.53 12.66
N GLY A 351 8.28 0.37 11.71
CA GLY A 351 9.08 1.59 11.52
C GLY A 351 8.95 2.12 10.10
N GLU A 352 9.49 3.30 9.84
CA GLU A 352 9.44 3.96 8.53
C GLU A 352 10.17 3.18 7.44
N SER A 353 9.88 3.52 6.18
CA SER A 353 10.61 2.98 5.03
C SER A 353 12.09 3.32 5.14
N GLY A 354 12.97 2.34 4.90
CA GLY A 354 14.42 2.53 5.05
C GLY A 354 14.95 2.40 6.49
N SER A 355 14.12 2.14 7.51
CA SER A 355 14.59 1.94 8.90
C SER A 355 15.39 0.66 9.12
N GLY A 356 15.51 -0.22 8.12
CA GLY A 356 16.34 -1.43 8.17
C GLY A 356 15.57 -2.74 8.38
N LYS A 357 14.23 -2.73 8.46
CA LYS A 357 13.37 -3.90 8.72
C LYS A 357 13.61 -5.07 7.75
N THR A 358 13.51 -4.82 6.45
CA THR A 358 13.77 -5.83 5.41
C THR A 358 15.23 -6.32 5.46
N THR A 359 16.18 -5.47 5.83
CA THR A 359 17.58 -5.91 6.05
C THR A 359 17.67 -6.85 7.24
N ALA A 360 17.00 -6.55 8.36
CA ALA A 360 16.93 -7.45 9.51
C ALA A 360 16.30 -8.80 9.13
N ALA A 361 15.20 -8.81 8.35
CA ALA A 361 14.60 -10.04 7.82
C ALA A 361 15.59 -10.85 6.97
N ARG A 362 16.35 -10.21 6.07
CA ARG A 362 17.37 -10.89 5.24
C ARG A 362 18.52 -11.47 6.05
N LEU A 363 18.93 -10.80 7.13
CA LEU A 363 19.92 -11.33 8.08
C LEU A 363 19.39 -12.56 8.81
N VAL A 364 18.14 -12.51 9.29
CA VAL A 364 17.43 -13.63 9.92
C VAL A 364 17.31 -14.83 8.97
N LEU A 365 16.93 -14.58 7.72
CA LEU A 365 16.84 -15.62 6.69
C LEU A 365 18.22 -16.13 6.24
N ALA A 366 19.32 -15.54 6.73
CA ALA A 366 20.69 -15.78 6.28
C ALA A 366 20.83 -15.68 4.74
N LEU A 367 20.08 -14.75 4.12
CA LEU A 367 20.24 -14.36 2.72
C LEU A 367 21.36 -13.33 2.57
N THR A 368 21.70 -12.65 3.66
CA THR A 368 22.80 -11.70 3.78
C THR A 368 23.56 -12.02 5.07
N ALA A 369 24.88 -12.08 5.01
CA ALA A 369 25.69 -12.29 6.21
C ALA A 369 25.74 -10.97 7.03
N PRO A 370 25.60 -11.01 8.36
CA PRO A 370 25.84 -9.86 9.21
C PRO A 370 27.35 -9.50 9.20
N ASP A 371 27.65 -8.22 9.40
CA ASP A 371 29.03 -7.73 9.58
C ASP A 371 29.49 -7.95 11.05
N ALA A 372 28.53 -7.95 11.99
CA ALA A 372 28.73 -8.34 13.39
C ALA A 372 27.40 -8.88 13.97
N GLY A 373 27.49 -9.57 15.09
CA GLY A 373 26.36 -10.23 15.73
C GLY A 373 26.02 -11.60 15.15
N GLU A 374 25.03 -12.25 15.74
CA GLU A 374 24.61 -13.59 15.31
C GLU A 374 23.10 -13.78 15.35
N VAL A 375 22.61 -14.73 14.55
CA VAL A 375 21.24 -15.25 14.62
C VAL A 375 21.31 -16.73 15.02
N ARG A 376 20.43 -17.10 15.95
CA ARG A 376 20.20 -18.49 16.39
C ARG A 376 18.78 -18.92 16.08
N LEU A 377 18.61 -20.13 15.59
CA LEU A 377 17.30 -20.77 15.41
C LEU A 377 17.18 -21.93 16.42
N LEU A 378 16.11 -21.93 17.20
CA LEU A 378 15.84 -22.96 18.20
C LEU A 378 17.06 -23.21 19.14
N GLY A 379 17.73 -22.12 19.53
CA GLY A 379 18.94 -22.13 20.38
C GLY A 379 20.23 -22.54 19.68
N LYS A 380 20.19 -22.92 18.41
CA LYS A 380 21.38 -23.38 17.65
C LYS A 380 21.91 -22.28 16.74
N PRO A 381 23.23 -22.15 16.55
CA PRO A 381 23.82 -21.22 15.60
C PRO A 381 23.18 -21.36 14.21
N TRP A 382 22.94 -20.21 13.54
CA TRP A 382 22.32 -20.18 12.22
C TRP A 382 23.08 -19.29 11.23
N SER A 383 23.23 -18.00 11.52
CA SER A 383 23.88 -17.06 10.59
C SER A 383 25.37 -17.35 10.40
N ALA A 384 26.03 -17.89 11.41
CA ALA A 384 27.46 -18.24 11.37
C ALA A 384 27.77 -19.55 10.60
N LEU A 385 26.73 -20.36 10.30
CA LEU A 385 26.92 -21.63 9.60
C LEU A 385 27.19 -21.42 8.11
N PRO A 386 28.04 -22.26 7.48
CA PRO A 386 28.13 -22.32 6.01
C PRO A 386 26.84 -22.85 5.40
N GLU A 387 26.58 -22.49 4.12
CA GLU A 387 25.31 -22.84 3.46
C GLU A 387 25.06 -24.35 3.38
N ALA A 388 26.11 -25.15 3.24
CA ALA A 388 25.99 -26.61 3.22
C ALA A 388 25.35 -27.17 4.51
N GLU A 389 25.66 -26.59 5.66
CA GLU A 389 25.07 -26.97 6.95
C GLU A 389 23.69 -26.35 7.16
N ARG A 390 23.47 -25.10 6.68
CA ARG A 390 22.17 -24.45 6.73
C ARG A 390 21.12 -25.18 5.88
N ARG A 391 21.51 -25.78 4.77
CA ARG A 391 20.61 -26.47 3.84
C ARG A 391 19.70 -27.49 4.51
N THR A 392 20.20 -28.23 5.48
CA THR A 392 19.41 -29.23 6.24
C THR A 392 18.43 -28.60 7.22
N ARG A 393 18.64 -27.34 7.61
CA ARG A 393 17.82 -26.59 8.55
C ARG A 393 16.92 -25.56 7.87
N ARG A 394 17.12 -25.29 6.57
CA ARG A 394 16.27 -24.38 5.76
C ARG A 394 14.79 -24.69 5.87
N PRO A 395 14.33 -25.95 5.91
CA PRO A 395 12.92 -26.27 6.07
C PRO A 395 12.28 -25.77 7.37
N LEU A 396 13.07 -25.48 8.41
CA LEU A 396 12.57 -24.97 9.68
C LEU A 396 12.07 -23.53 9.61
N ILE A 397 12.44 -22.79 8.58
CA ILE A 397 12.09 -21.38 8.40
C ILE A 397 11.44 -21.14 7.04
N GLY A 398 10.21 -20.64 7.05
CA GLY A 398 9.48 -20.19 5.86
C GLY A 398 9.56 -18.68 5.69
N ALA A 399 9.38 -18.20 4.46
CA ALA A 399 9.38 -16.78 4.17
C ALA A 399 8.25 -16.38 3.20
N VAL A 400 7.51 -15.34 3.59
CA VAL A 400 6.57 -14.60 2.73
C VAL A 400 7.20 -13.25 2.45
N TYR A 401 7.47 -12.97 1.17
CA TYR A 401 8.20 -11.77 0.74
C TYR A 401 7.23 -10.63 0.39
N GLN A 402 7.69 -9.38 0.48
CA GLN A 402 6.96 -8.17 0.14
C GLN A 402 6.45 -8.20 -1.31
N ASP A 403 7.31 -8.52 -2.27
CA ASP A 403 6.92 -8.74 -3.66
C ASP A 403 6.86 -10.24 -3.95
N VAL A 404 5.66 -10.79 -3.76
CA VAL A 404 5.43 -12.22 -4.00
C VAL A 404 5.59 -12.56 -5.47
N LEU A 405 5.17 -11.67 -6.40
CA LEU A 405 5.29 -11.91 -7.84
C LEU A 405 6.75 -11.98 -8.27
N ALA A 406 7.60 -11.05 -7.83
CA ALA A 406 9.04 -11.09 -8.10
C ALA A 406 9.75 -12.30 -7.45
N SER A 407 9.13 -12.92 -6.44
CA SER A 407 9.66 -14.11 -5.78
C SER A 407 9.36 -15.41 -6.52
N PHE A 408 8.51 -15.38 -7.55
CA PHE A 408 8.17 -16.52 -8.40
C PHE A 408 8.92 -16.45 -9.74
N ASP A 409 9.24 -17.61 -10.32
CA ASP A 409 9.56 -17.67 -11.75
C ASP A 409 8.23 -17.50 -12.54
N PRO A 410 8.07 -16.43 -13.34
CA PRO A 410 6.80 -16.15 -14.01
C PRO A 410 6.42 -17.17 -15.09
N ARG A 411 7.36 -18.06 -15.47
CA ARG A 411 7.15 -19.12 -16.46
C ARG A 411 6.53 -20.37 -15.85
N LEU A 412 6.65 -20.56 -14.53
CA LEU A 412 6.15 -21.72 -13.82
C LEU A 412 4.66 -21.57 -13.50
N SER A 413 3.93 -22.68 -13.55
CA SER A 413 2.57 -22.79 -13.02
C SER A 413 2.57 -22.85 -11.48
N VAL A 414 1.41 -22.58 -10.85
CA VAL A 414 1.22 -22.75 -9.40
C VAL A 414 1.60 -24.17 -8.96
N ARG A 415 1.23 -25.17 -9.74
CA ARG A 415 1.57 -26.60 -9.51
C ARG A 415 3.10 -26.80 -9.41
N GLU A 416 3.85 -26.23 -10.34
CA GLU A 416 5.31 -26.37 -10.38
C GLU A 416 5.96 -25.59 -9.22
N ILE A 417 5.49 -24.38 -8.93
CA ILE A 417 5.99 -23.55 -7.81
C ILE A 417 5.83 -24.29 -6.47
N LEU A 418 4.64 -24.80 -6.18
CA LEU A 418 4.38 -25.56 -4.95
C LEU A 418 5.12 -26.89 -4.96
N GLY A 419 5.19 -27.55 -6.11
CA GLY A 419 5.92 -28.80 -6.29
C GLY A 419 7.40 -28.67 -5.98
N HIS A 420 8.07 -27.61 -6.43
CA HIS A 420 9.47 -27.33 -6.12
C HIS A 420 9.66 -27.04 -4.61
N ALA A 421 8.73 -26.34 -3.97
CA ALA A 421 8.80 -26.05 -2.55
C ALA A 421 8.64 -27.31 -1.68
N ILE A 422 7.77 -28.25 -2.09
CA ILE A 422 7.54 -29.53 -1.40
C ILE A 422 8.75 -30.47 -1.52
N THR A 423 9.44 -30.45 -2.68
CA THR A 423 10.56 -31.35 -2.97
C THR A 423 11.94 -30.72 -2.79
N GLY A 424 11.99 -29.52 -2.21
CA GLY A 424 13.23 -28.77 -1.97
C GLY A 424 14.24 -29.50 -1.09
N PRO A 425 15.50 -29.01 -1.02
CA PRO A 425 16.53 -29.59 -0.18
C PRO A 425 16.10 -29.64 1.29
N GLY A 426 16.16 -30.81 1.90
CA GLY A 426 15.80 -31.04 3.30
C GLY A 426 14.33 -31.45 3.54
N THR A 427 13.48 -31.47 2.52
CA THR A 427 12.07 -31.92 2.62
C THR A 427 11.89 -33.44 2.40
N GLY A 428 13.00 -34.19 2.27
CA GLY A 428 13.11 -35.63 2.33
C GLY A 428 12.21 -36.45 1.37
N ALA A 429 12.80 -36.99 0.29
CA ALA A 429 12.30 -38.26 -0.24
C ALA A 429 12.48 -39.33 0.84
N GLU A 430 11.47 -40.14 1.14
CA GLU A 430 11.66 -41.27 2.05
C GLU A 430 12.66 -42.26 1.43
N PRO A 431 13.59 -42.79 2.22
CA PRO A 431 14.52 -43.78 1.70
C PRO A 431 13.76 -44.95 1.07
N GLY A 432 13.99 -45.23 -0.23
CA GLY A 432 13.30 -46.30 -0.96
C GLY A 432 11.99 -45.89 -1.67
N GLU A 433 11.57 -44.64 -1.63
CA GLU A 433 10.37 -44.15 -2.31
C GLU A 433 10.53 -44.22 -3.84
N THR A 434 9.55 -44.83 -4.53
CA THR A 434 9.54 -44.83 -5.98
C THR A 434 9.18 -43.44 -6.52
N ARG A 435 9.67 -43.06 -7.72
CA ARG A 435 9.32 -41.79 -8.38
C ARG A 435 7.81 -41.58 -8.52
N ARG A 436 7.04 -42.66 -8.69
CA ARG A 436 5.56 -42.59 -8.79
C ARG A 436 4.92 -42.24 -7.45
N ALA A 437 5.39 -42.87 -6.36
CA ALA A 437 4.92 -42.59 -5.01
C ALA A 437 5.25 -41.13 -4.59
N GLY A 438 6.47 -40.68 -4.89
CA GLY A 438 6.88 -39.30 -4.62
C GLY A 438 6.02 -38.25 -5.37
N ARG A 439 5.70 -38.50 -6.65
CA ARG A 439 4.78 -37.63 -7.42
C ARG A 439 3.36 -37.64 -6.83
N ALA A 440 2.85 -38.79 -6.42
CA ALA A 440 1.53 -38.88 -5.80
C ALA A 440 1.47 -38.12 -4.47
N ARG A 441 2.48 -38.30 -3.61
CA ARG A 441 2.62 -37.56 -2.34
C ARG A 441 2.71 -36.05 -2.58
N GLN A 442 3.51 -35.62 -3.56
CA GLN A 442 3.62 -34.20 -3.94
C GLN A 442 2.26 -33.65 -4.39
N ALA A 443 1.54 -34.36 -5.26
CA ALA A 443 0.22 -33.93 -5.72
C ALA A 443 -0.78 -33.80 -4.57
N THR A 444 -0.83 -34.78 -3.66
CA THR A 444 -1.69 -34.74 -2.46
C THR A 444 -1.32 -33.55 -1.57
N ARG A 445 -0.02 -33.36 -1.26
CA ARG A 445 0.44 -32.22 -0.43
C ARG A 445 0.13 -30.87 -1.07
N THR A 446 0.22 -30.77 -2.41
CA THR A 446 -0.14 -29.55 -3.15
C THR A 446 -1.61 -29.20 -2.95
N LEU A 447 -2.52 -30.18 -3.02
CA LEU A 447 -3.95 -29.95 -2.79
C LEU A 447 -4.24 -29.55 -1.34
N VAL A 448 -3.59 -30.19 -0.38
CA VAL A 448 -3.70 -29.81 1.05
C VAL A 448 -3.23 -28.37 1.27
N LEU A 449 -2.10 -27.98 0.69
CA LEU A 449 -1.60 -26.60 0.80
C LEU A 449 -2.55 -25.56 0.18
N LEU A 450 -3.23 -25.89 -0.93
CA LEU A 450 -4.23 -24.99 -1.49
C LEU A 450 -5.45 -24.85 -0.58
N ASP A 451 -5.90 -25.96 0.01
CA ASP A 451 -7.01 -25.96 0.97
C ASP A 451 -6.67 -25.16 2.21
N GLU A 452 -5.47 -25.37 2.80
CA GLU A 452 -4.95 -24.61 3.95
C GLU A 452 -4.97 -23.09 3.71
N VAL A 453 -4.80 -22.61 2.47
CA VAL A 453 -4.83 -21.18 2.13
C VAL A 453 -6.14 -20.74 1.46
N GLY A 454 -7.16 -21.58 1.44
CA GLY A 454 -8.48 -21.28 0.88
C GLY A 454 -8.47 -21.04 -0.63
N LEU A 455 -7.68 -21.80 -1.40
CA LEU A 455 -7.60 -21.72 -2.85
C LEU A 455 -8.14 -23.00 -3.50
N VAL A 456 -8.89 -22.83 -4.60
CA VAL A 456 -9.43 -23.94 -5.36
C VAL A 456 -8.38 -24.59 -6.28
N ALA A 457 -8.49 -25.90 -6.53
CA ALA A 457 -7.56 -26.63 -7.38
C ALA A 457 -7.49 -26.11 -8.85
N GLY A 458 -8.51 -25.39 -9.30
CA GLY A 458 -8.57 -24.83 -10.67
C GLY A 458 -7.47 -23.83 -11.02
N ILE A 459 -6.74 -23.29 -10.01
CA ILE A 459 -5.63 -22.36 -10.28
C ILE A 459 -4.28 -23.06 -10.53
N LEU A 460 -4.19 -24.38 -10.34
CA LEU A 460 -2.93 -25.11 -10.38
C LEU A 460 -2.15 -24.96 -11.69
N ASP A 461 -2.86 -24.85 -12.81
CA ASP A 461 -2.25 -24.74 -14.13
C ASP A 461 -2.12 -23.28 -14.60
N GLN A 462 -2.53 -22.31 -13.78
CA GLN A 462 -2.35 -20.88 -14.03
C GLN A 462 -0.92 -20.44 -13.65
N ARG A 463 -0.48 -19.35 -14.29
CA ARG A 463 0.79 -18.68 -13.96
C ARG A 463 0.57 -17.57 -12.94
N PRO A 464 1.61 -17.18 -12.17
CA PRO A 464 1.50 -16.11 -11.19
C PRO A 464 0.98 -14.78 -11.77
N THR A 465 1.25 -14.51 -13.05
CA THR A 465 0.79 -13.30 -13.75
C THR A 465 -0.72 -13.28 -13.97
N ASP A 466 -1.36 -14.45 -14.04
CA ASP A 466 -2.78 -14.60 -14.33
C ASP A 466 -3.66 -14.58 -13.07
N LEU A 467 -3.01 -14.61 -11.89
CA LEU A 467 -3.67 -14.61 -10.59
C LEU A 467 -4.00 -13.19 -10.12
N SER A 468 -5.06 -13.04 -9.32
CA SER A 468 -5.30 -11.80 -8.56
C SER A 468 -4.22 -11.55 -7.49
N GLY A 469 -4.11 -10.32 -6.97
CA GLY A 469 -3.16 -9.99 -5.90
C GLY A 469 -3.31 -10.90 -4.67
N GLY A 470 -4.54 -11.09 -4.20
CA GLY A 470 -4.83 -11.98 -3.07
C GLY A 470 -4.54 -13.45 -3.35
N GLN A 471 -4.84 -13.95 -4.56
CA GLN A 471 -4.49 -15.32 -4.94
C GLN A 471 -2.97 -15.52 -4.98
N ARG A 472 -2.21 -14.56 -5.55
CA ARG A 472 -0.74 -14.59 -5.53
C ARG A 472 -0.20 -14.66 -4.11
N GLN A 473 -0.74 -13.83 -3.22
CA GLN A 473 -0.32 -13.79 -1.83
C GLN A 473 -0.57 -15.13 -1.13
N ARG A 474 -1.75 -15.72 -1.31
CA ARG A 474 -2.10 -17.02 -0.75
C ARG A 474 -1.22 -18.15 -1.31
N VAL A 475 -0.86 -18.13 -2.60
CA VAL A 475 0.13 -19.06 -3.19
C VAL A 475 1.51 -18.85 -2.56
N GLY A 476 1.92 -17.59 -2.29
CA GLY A 476 3.16 -17.27 -1.57
C GLY A 476 3.20 -17.84 -0.15
N ILE A 477 2.09 -17.75 0.58
CA ILE A 477 1.93 -18.36 1.91
C ILE A 477 1.98 -19.89 1.81
N ALA A 478 1.23 -20.50 0.88
CA ALA A 478 1.25 -21.96 0.65
C ALA A 478 2.68 -22.46 0.35
N ARG A 479 3.45 -21.71 -0.47
CA ARG A 479 4.85 -22.02 -0.74
C ARG A 479 5.72 -21.97 0.52
N ALA A 480 5.51 -20.96 1.37
CA ALA A 480 6.25 -20.82 2.62
C ALA A 480 5.95 -21.96 3.61
N LEU A 481 4.72 -22.50 3.59
CA LEU A 481 4.27 -23.62 4.42
C LEU A 481 4.63 -25.00 3.87
N ALA A 482 5.08 -25.08 2.63
CA ALA A 482 5.34 -26.35 1.94
C ALA A 482 6.34 -27.26 2.68
N SER A 483 7.36 -26.66 3.32
CA SER A 483 8.38 -27.36 4.10
C SER A 483 7.96 -27.65 5.55
N ARG A 484 6.74 -27.31 5.98
CA ARG A 484 6.28 -27.39 7.38
C ARG A 484 7.24 -26.67 8.35
N PRO A 485 7.44 -25.37 8.17
CA PRO A 485 8.35 -24.61 9.02
C PRO A 485 7.88 -24.53 10.47
N GLN A 486 8.78 -24.23 11.39
CA GLN A 486 8.46 -23.85 12.78
C GLN A 486 8.48 -22.33 12.95
N ILE A 487 9.14 -21.62 12.04
CA ILE A 487 9.28 -20.15 12.06
C ILE A 487 8.84 -19.63 10.70
N LEU A 488 7.97 -18.62 10.71
CA LEU A 488 7.53 -17.93 9.50
C LEU A 488 7.97 -16.47 9.55
N ILE A 489 8.68 -16.02 8.53
CA ILE A 489 9.06 -14.61 8.36
C ILE A 489 8.14 -13.99 7.33
N CYS A 490 7.40 -12.96 7.72
CA CYS A 490 6.50 -12.21 6.86
C CYS A 490 7.07 -10.79 6.67
N ASP A 491 7.66 -10.51 5.50
CA ASP A 491 8.20 -9.20 5.18
C ASP A 491 7.17 -8.44 4.34
N GLU A 492 6.41 -7.55 4.99
CA GLU A 492 5.32 -6.74 4.43
C GLU A 492 4.28 -7.55 3.61
N PRO A 493 3.72 -8.64 4.17
CA PRO A 493 2.93 -9.59 3.39
C PRO A 493 1.59 -9.05 2.87
N VAL A 494 1.16 -7.86 3.30
CA VAL A 494 -0.16 -7.28 2.95
C VAL A 494 -0.08 -5.85 2.39
N SER A 495 1.12 -5.28 2.23
CA SER A 495 1.32 -3.87 1.89
C SER A 495 0.77 -3.42 0.52
N ALA A 496 0.57 -4.36 -0.42
CA ALA A 496 0.07 -4.08 -1.78
C ALA A 496 -1.36 -4.58 -2.02
N LEU A 497 -2.08 -4.95 -0.94
CA LEU A 497 -3.43 -5.49 -1.02
C LEU A 497 -4.47 -4.45 -0.61
N ASP A 498 -5.65 -4.51 -1.20
CA ASP A 498 -6.80 -3.74 -0.70
C ASP A 498 -7.25 -4.25 0.67
N VAL A 499 -7.97 -3.39 1.42
CA VAL A 499 -8.33 -3.63 2.83
C VAL A 499 -9.08 -4.95 3.04
N SER A 500 -9.98 -5.32 2.11
CA SER A 500 -10.76 -6.55 2.24
C SER A 500 -9.90 -7.80 2.04
N VAL A 501 -9.00 -7.79 1.05
CA VAL A 501 -8.06 -8.89 0.79
C VAL A 501 -6.99 -8.94 1.90
N GLN A 502 -6.51 -7.78 2.37
CA GLN A 502 -5.62 -7.68 3.52
C GLN A 502 -6.21 -8.38 4.75
N ALA A 503 -7.48 -8.07 5.10
CA ALA A 503 -8.19 -8.70 6.21
C ALA A 503 -8.23 -10.23 6.08
N GLN A 504 -8.57 -10.73 4.89
CA GLN A 504 -8.60 -12.17 4.62
C GLN A 504 -7.22 -12.85 4.76
N VAL A 505 -6.15 -12.16 4.36
CA VAL A 505 -4.78 -12.69 4.50
C VAL A 505 -4.31 -12.66 5.94
N LEU A 506 -4.67 -11.63 6.72
CA LEU A 506 -4.36 -11.56 8.14
C LEU A 506 -5.10 -12.65 8.94
N ASP A 507 -6.39 -12.86 8.68
CA ASP A 507 -7.17 -13.95 9.28
C ASP A 507 -6.59 -15.33 8.92
N LEU A 508 -6.18 -15.52 7.65
CA LEU A 508 -5.52 -16.75 7.20
C LEU A 508 -4.19 -16.99 7.94
N LEU A 509 -3.35 -15.96 8.09
CA LEU A 509 -2.07 -16.09 8.81
C LEU A 509 -2.29 -16.42 10.28
N ASP A 510 -3.32 -15.88 10.93
CA ASP A 510 -3.69 -16.21 12.30
C ASP A 510 -4.21 -17.67 12.41
N GLU A 511 -5.00 -18.13 11.45
CA GLU A 511 -5.48 -19.53 11.37
C GLU A 511 -4.31 -20.50 11.20
N VAL A 512 -3.45 -20.26 10.22
CA VAL A 512 -2.27 -21.10 9.92
C VAL A 512 -1.28 -21.10 11.09
N GLN A 513 -1.06 -19.95 11.74
CA GLN A 513 -0.19 -19.86 12.92
C GLN A 513 -0.69 -20.77 14.05
N ARG A 514 -1.99 -20.78 14.31
CA ARG A 514 -2.58 -21.63 15.37
C ARG A 514 -2.58 -23.11 15.01
N GLU A 515 -2.90 -23.44 13.76
CA GLU A 515 -2.98 -24.83 13.30
C GLU A 515 -1.61 -25.52 13.30
N HIS A 516 -0.55 -24.79 12.94
CA HIS A 516 0.80 -25.33 12.82
C HIS A 516 1.74 -24.93 13.98
N ASP A 517 1.26 -24.27 15.03
CA ASP A 517 2.05 -23.75 16.17
C ASP A 517 3.27 -22.93 15.71
N LEU A 518 3.05 -22.03 14.73
CA LEU A 518 4.13 -21.27 14.13
C LEU A 518 4.56 -20.09 15.01
N SER A 519 5.88 -19.88 15.07
CA SER A 519 6.43 -18.62 15.58
C SER A 519 6.60 -17.65 14.43
N VAL A 520 6.01 -16.45 14.52
CA VAL A 520 5.94 -15.51 13.39
C VAL A 520 6.76 -14.25 13.67
N LEU A 521 7.68 -13.91 12.77
CA LEU A 521 8.28 -12.59 12.69
C LEU A 521 7.53 -11.80 11.61
N PHE A 522 6.76 -10.81 12.03
CA PHE A 522 5.91 -10.03 11.13
C PHE A 522 6.49 -8.62 10.96
N ILE A 523 6.81 -8.23 9.76
CA ILE A 523 7.37 -6.92 9.43
C ILE A 523 6.35 -6.14 8.64
N SER A 524 6.05 -4.91 9.08
CA SER A 524 5.17 -3.99 8.38
C SER A 524 5.53 -2.55 8.70
N HIS A 525 5.13 -1.64 7.83
CA HIS A 525 5.09 -0.20 8.12
C HIS A 525 3.69 0.24 8.60
N ASP A 526 2.68 -0.63 8.50
CA ASP A 526 1.32 -0.39 8.98
C ASP A 526 1.19 -0.77 10.46
N LEU A 527 1.01 0.26 11.29
CA LEU A 527 0.89 0.13 12.74
C LEU A 527 -0.40 -0.57 13.17
N GLY A 528 -1.51 -0.37 12.44
CA GLY A 528 -2.78 -1.05 12.72
C GLY A 528 -2.67 -2.56 12.50
N VAL A 529 -1.99 -2.97 11.42
CA VAL A 529 -1.68 -4.38 11.16
C VAL A 529 -0.81 -4.96 12.26
N ILE A 530 0.30 -4.28 12.62
CA ILE A 530 1.21 -4.76 13.69
C ILE A 530 0.49 -4.87 15.03
N GLN A 531 -0.33 -3.89 15.39
CA GLN A 531 -1.15 -3.92 16.62
C GLN A 531 -2.07 -5.15 16.65
N HIS A 532 -2.69 -5.46 15.51
CA HIS A 532 -3.64 -6.55 15.39
C HIS A 532 -3.00 -7.95 15.44
N VAL A 533 -1.80 -8.14 14.83
CA VAL A 533 -1.21 -9.48 14.69
C VAL A 533 -0.17 -9.84 15.76
N SER A 534 0.40 -8.85 16.49
CA SER A 534 1.60 -9.06 17.30
C SER A 534 1.32 -9.27 18.78
N ASP A 535 2.07 -10.20 19.43
CA ASP A 535 2.14 -10.32 20.90
C ASP A 535 3.12 -9.31 21.47
N ARG A 536 4.25 -9.13 20.79
CA ARG A 536 5.30 -8.18 21.13
C ARG A 536 5.66 -7.36 19.91
N VAL A 537 6.12 -6.16 20.14
CA VAL A 537 6.51 -5.22 19.08
C VAL A 537 7.93 -4.70 19.32
N ALA A 538 8.69 -4.53 18.26
CA ALA A 538 9.95 -3.83 18.21
C ALA A 538 9.84 -2.69 17.19
N VAL A 539 9.99 -1.45 17.68
CA VAL A 539 9.96 -0.24 16.84
C VAL A 539 11.35 0.05 16.35
N MET A 540 11.53 0.11 15.03
CA MET A 540 12.82 0.29 14.37
C MET A 540 12.94 1.66 13.72
N HIS A 541 13.99 2.40 14.06
CA HIS A 541 14.32 3.71 13.52
C HIS A 541 15.81 3.82 13.21
N GLU A 542 16.17 4.31 12.03
CA GLU A 542 17.56 4.50 11.57
C GLU A 542 18.50 3.31 11.87
N GLY A 543 18.02 2.09 11.59
CA GLY A 543 18.79 0.87 11.77
C GLY A 543 18.87 0.36 13.21
N ARG A 544 18.16 0.93 14.17
CA ARG A 544 18.15 0.53 15.59
C ARG A 544 16.76 0.19 16.09
N ILE A 545 16.64 -0.69 17.07
CA ILE A 545 15.41 -0.83 17.84
C ILE A 545 15.42 0.25 18.91
N VAL A 546 14.45 1.17 18.84
CA VAL A 546 14.32 2.30 19.74
C VAL A 546 13.36 2.03 20.89
N GLU A 547 12.41 1.11 20.70
CA GLU A 547 11.47 0.67 21.72
C GLU A 547 11.05 -0.77 21.45
N SER A 548 10.85 -1.58 22.50
CA SER A 548 10.35 -2.95 22.37
C SER A 548 9.60 -3.37 23.65
N GLY A 549 8.46 -4.05 23.48
CA GLY A 549 7.65 -4.50 24.59
C GLY A 549 6.45 -5.33 24.14
N PRO A 550 5.55 -5.71 25.08
CA PRO A 550 4.23 -6.22 24.76
C PRO A 550 3.49 -5.22 23.86
N ALA A 551 2.75 -5.72 22.87
CA ALA A 551 2.10 -4.85 21.87
C ALA A 551 1.14 -3.86 22.51
N ASP A 552 0.29 -4.31 23.43
CA ASP A 552 -0.66 -3.48 24.16
C ASP A 552 0.01 -2.30 24.91
N GLN A 553 1.17 -2.55 25.54
CA GLN A 553 1.90 -1.51 26.26
C GLN A 553 2.53 -0.47 25.32
N VAL A 554 3.22 -0.93 24.25
CA VAL A 554 3.88 -0.03 23.30
C VAL A 554 2.87 0.85 22.59
N PHE A 555 1.68 0.31 22.23
CA PHE A 555 0.63 1.07 21.56
C PHE A 555 -0.16 2.00 22.50
N ALA A 556 -0.42 1.58 23.75
CA ALA A 556 -1.18 2.39 24.70
C ALA A 556 -0.34 3.47 25.39
N ALA A 557 0.93 3.19 25.70
CA ALA A 557 1.80 4.05 26.48
C ALA A 557 3.25 4.05 25.95
N PRO A 558 3.50 4.53 24.72
CA PRO A 558 4.82 4.58 24.11
C PRO A 558 5.79 5.47 24.92
N GLN A 559 6.98 4.97 25.20
CA GLN A 559 7.98 5.67 26.00
C GLN A 559 8.96 6.47 25.14
N ASN A 560 9.20 6.02 23.89
CA ASN A 560 10.14 6.68 22.99
C ASN A 560 9.44 7.78 22.20
N ALA A 561 10.07 8.95 22.08
CA ALA A 561 9.52 10.11 21.35
C ALA A 561 9.22 9.79 19.86
N TYR A 562 10.06 8.97 19.22
CA TYR A 562 9.80 8.53 17.84
C TYR A 562 8.56 7.64 17.74
N THR A 563 8.38 6.69 18.68
CA THR A 563 7.18 5.84 18.74
C THR A 563 5.93 6.68 18.94
N GLN A 564 5.99 7.70 19.84
CA GLN A 564 4.89 8.65 20.05
C GLN A 564 4.53 9.41 18.78
N ALA A 565 5.55 9.94 18.08
CA ALA A 565 5.35 10.65 16.81
C ALA A 565 4.76 9.72 15.72
N LEU A 566 5.26 8.48 15.63
CA LEU A 566 4.80 7.49 14.67
C LEU A 566 3.33 7.11 14.91
N LEU A 567 2.95 6.87 16.16
CA LEU A 567 1.56 6.56 16.55
C LEU A 567 0.63 7.77 16.38
N GLY A 568 1.11 8.98 16.66
CA GLY A 568 0.36 10.22 16.42
C GLY A 568 0.12 10.54 14.94
N ALA A 569 0.88 9.94 14.05
CA ALA A 569 0.71 10.09 12.60
C ALA A 569 -0.31 9.12 11.99
N VAL A 570 -0.71 8.05 12.72
CA VAL A 570 -1.69 7.06 12.25
C VAL A 570 -3.07 7.71 12.16
N PRO A 571 -3.72 7.72 10.99
CA PRO A 571 -5.10 8.15 10.90
C PRO A 571 -6.01 7.16 11.65
N ARG A 572 -6.95 7.67 12.47
CA ARG A 572 -7.93 6.85 13.18
C ARG A 572 -9.31 7.04 12.57
N LEU A 573 -10.12 6.00 12.60
CA LEU A 573 -11.55 6.09 12.30
C LEU A 573 -12.24 6.69 13.54
N SER A 574 -12.18 8.01 13.68
CA SER A 574 -12.83 8.72 14.81
C SER A 574 -14.23 9.16 14.45
#